data_45a1a0eac41877b07fabd41af2af0123
#
_entry.id   45a1a0eac41877b07fabd41af2af0123
#
_cell.length_a   1.000
_cell.length_b   1.000
_cell.length_c   1.000
_cell.angle_alpha   90.00
_cell.angle_beta   90.00
_cell.angle_gamma   90.00
#
_symmetry.space_group_name_H-M   'P 1'
#
loop_
_entity.id
_entity.type
_entity.pdbx_description
1 polymer ?
#
loop_
_entity_poly.entity_id
_entity_poly.type
_entity_poly.pdbx_seq_one_letter_code
_entity_poly.pdbx_strand_id
1 'polypeptide(L)'
;MTPNRASNQAGYSLVEVMVVLAVIALLAGAAALMLPSGTPAAQRAADRLSLDLMRAERAAITSGDFIGLTVTGEGYAFSRFDGETWQASEPGGLRAVRLGDEVRLLIEAEGAPAYWFDPTGVNGEARFVLDDGEHRVTVAFVNGDVRISGEGA
;
A
#
# COMPACT_ATOMS: atom_id res chain seq x y z
N MET A 1 39.89 55.07 41.13
CA MET A 1 40.10 53.64 41.35
C MET A 1 38.89 52.92 40.86
N THR A 2 38.93 52.36 39.65
CA THR A 2 37.86 51.59 39.05
C THR A 2 38.23 50.11 39.14
N PRO A 3 37.37 49.26 39.68
CA PRO A 3 37.64 47.80 39.70
C PRO A 3 37.41 47.17 38.30
N ASN A 4 38.46 46.55 37.84
CA ASN A 4 38.47 45.76 36.63
C ASN A 4 37.63 44.48 36.86
N ARG A 5 36.44 44.36 36.22
CA ARG A 5 35.67 43.11 36.18
C ARG A 5 36.35 42.19 35.21
N ALA A 6 37.10 41.23 35.73
CA ALA A 6 37.55 40.10 34.96
C ALA A 6 36.33 39.30 34.45
N SER A 7 36.07 39.30 33.15
CA SER A 7 35.07 38.45 32.52
C SER A 7 35.58 37.02 32.60
N ASN A 8 34.92 36.21 33.40
CA ASN A 8 35.12 34.75 33.45
C ASN A 8 34.62 34.17 32.13
N GLN A 9 35.50 34.08 31.13
CA GLN A 9 35.23 33.28 29.92
C GLN A 9 35.51 31.83 30.29
N ALA A 10 34.47 31.12 30.73
CA ALA A 10 34.49 29.69 30.83
C ALA A 10 34.53 29.11 29.40
N GLY A 11 35.74 28.83 28.91
CA GLY A 11 35.92 28.12 27.68
C GLY A 11 35.43 26.66 27.84
N TYR A 12 34.55 26.22 26.99
CA TYR A 12 34.15 24.81 26.96
C TYR A 12 35.39 23.93 26.73
N SER A 13 35.51 22.89 27.55
CA SER A 13 36.59 21.91 27.36
C SER A 13 36.32 21.12 26.07
N LEU A 14 37.37 20.87 25.31
CA LEU A 14 37.28 20.04 24.10
C LEU A 14 36.63 18.67 24.39
N VAL A 15 36.92 18.12 25.57
CA VAL A 15 36.34 16.87 26.07
C VAL A 15 34.83 16.99 26.27
N GLU A 16 34.33 18.10 26.79
CA GLU A 16 32.89 18.35 27.02
C GLU A 16 32.14 18.38 25.67
N VAL A 17 32.69 19.03 24.65
CA VAL A 17 32.11 19.06 23.32
C VAL A 17 32.08 17.65 22.70
N MET A 18 33.17 16.89 22.86
CA MET A 18 33.23 15.50 22.37
C MET A 18 32.18 14.61 23.06
N VAL A 19 32.00 14.75 24.37
CA VAL A 19 30.98 13.97 25.10
C VAL A 19 29.57 14.34 24.65
N VAL A 20 29.29 15.65 24.50
CA VAL A 20 27.98 16.10 24.01
C VAL A 20 27.68 15.58 22.62
N LEU A 21 28.66 15.64 21.70
CA LEU A 21 28.52 15.10 20.35
C LEU A 21 28.30 13.58 20.36
N ALA A 22 29.01 12.85 21.22
CA ALA A 22 28.82 11.40 21.36
C ALA A 22 27.42 11.05 21.86
N VAL A 23 26.90 11.79 22.86
CA VAL A 23 25.52 11.59 23.37
C VAL A 23 24.48 11.92 22.32
N ILE A 24 24.65 13.02 21.57
CA ILE A 24 23.75 13.39 20.47
C ILE A 24 23.76 12.31 19.40
N ALA A 25 24.92 11.80 18.99
CA ALA A 25 25.04 10.74 17.98
C ALA A 25 24.35 9.44 18.44
N LEU A 26 24.48 9.10 19.73
CA LEU A 26 23.85 7.91 20.32
C LEU A 26 22.33 8.06 20.35
N LEU A 27 21.82 9.23 20.75
CA LEU A 27 20.38 9.52 20.76
C LEU A 27 19.79 9.57 19.35
N ALA A 28 20.50 10.16 18.39
CA ALA A 28 20.09 10.18 16.97
C ALA A 28 20.05 8.77 16.39
N GLY A 29 21.03 7.93 16.72
CA GLY A 29 21.05 6.51 16.32
C GLY A 29 19.88 5.72 16.90
N ALA A 30 19.56 5.92 18.17
CA ALA A 30 18.41 5.28 18.81
C ALA A 30 17.08 5.75 18.20
N ALA A 31 16.94 7.04 17.91
CA ALA A 31 15.76 7.60 17.26
C ALA A 31 15.57 7.05 15.83
N ALA A 32 16.65 6.86 15.08
CA ALA A 32 16.61 6.31 13.73
C ALA A 32 16.10 4.86 13.70
N LEU A 33 16.36 4.08 14.75
CA LEU A 33 15.86 2.70 14.89
C LEU A 33 14.36 2.63 15.24
N MET A 34 13.77 3.71 15.74
CA MET A 34 12.34 3.80 16.07
C MET A 34 11.47 4.30 14.91
N LEU A 35 12.08 4.81 13.84
CA LEU A 35 11.34 5.21 12.65
C LEU A 35 10.87 3.94 11.91
N PRO A 36 9.55 3.82 11.61
CA PRO A 36 9.03 2.73 10.80
C PRO A 36 9.75 2.70 9.45
N SER A 37 10.51 1.64 9.19
CA SER A 37 11.27 1.50 7.96
C SER A 37 10.42 0.78 6.92
N GLY A 38 9.97 1.51 5.91
CA GLY A 38 9.35 0.92 4.73
C GLY A 38 7.91 1.37 4.48
N THR A 39 7.44 1.07 3.28
CA THR A 39 6.05 1.29 2.89
C THR A 39 5.15 0.31 3.65
N PRO A 40 4.01 0.75 4.24
CA PRO A 40 3.05 -0.13 4.90
C PRO A 40 2.64 -1.32 4.02
N ALA A 41 2.34 -2.46 4.64
CA ALA A 41 1.96 -3.66 3.91
C ALA A 41 0.67 -3.45 3.12
N ALA A 42 -0.32 -2.77 3.71
CA ALA A 42 -1.56 -2.38 3.04
C ALA A 42 -1.30 -1.51 1.81
N GLN A 43 -0.36 -0.55 1.88
CA GLN A 43 -0.02 0.30 0.73
C GLN A 43 0.60 -0.50 -0.40
N ARG A 44 1.56 -1.38 -0.11
CA ARG A 44 2.18 -2.26 -1.13
C ARG A 44 1.17 -3.17 -1.81
N ALA A 45 0.23 -3.71 -1.03
CA ALA A 45 -0.84 -4.54 -1.55
C ALA A 45 -1.83 -3.72 -2.41
N ALA A 46 -2.12 -2.48 -2.01
CA ALA A 46 -2.97 -1.56 -2.77
C ALA A 46 -2.34 -1.17 -4.11
N ASP A 47 -1.05 -0.85 -4.12
CA ASP A 47 -0.31 -0.53 -5.34
C ASP A 47 -0.32 -1.72 -6.32
N ARG A 48 -0.13 -2.94 -5.81
CA ARG A 48 -0.21 -4.14 -6.62
C ARG A 48 -1.62 -4.37 -7.18
N LEU A 49 -2.64 -4.31 -6.32
CA LEU A 49 -4.03 -4.48 -6.73
C LEU A 49 -4.40 -3.46 -7.81
N SER A 50 -4.01 -2.19 -7.64
CA SER A 50 -4.30 -1.14 -8.62
C SER A 50 -3.75 -1.46 -10.02
N LEU A 51 -2.52 -1.97 -10.09
CA LEU A 51 -1.92 -2.40 -11.35
C LEU A 51 -2.64 -3.61 -11.96
N ASP A 52 -3.04 -4.56 -11.12
CA ASP A 52 -3.73 -5.76 -11.58
C ASP A 52 -5.17 -5.45 -12.04
N LEU A 53 -5.88 -4.48 -11.43
CA LEU A 53 -7.17 -3.99 -11.91
C LEU A 53 -7.06 -3.37 -13.31
N MET A 54 -6.08 -2.49 -13.54
CA MET A 54 -5.84 -1.89 -14.85
C MET A 54 -5.45 -2.93 -15.92
N ARG A 55 -4.70 -3.97 -15.52
CA ARG A 55 -4.34 -5.07 -16.42
C ARG A 55 -5.55 -5.93 -16.75
N ALA A 56 -6.41 -6.19 -15.78
CA ALA A 56 -7.63 -6.98 -15.97
C ALA A 56 -8.60 -6.29 -16.93
N GLU A 57 -8.81 -5.00 -16.77
CA GLU A 57 -9.60 -4.21 -17.71
C GLU A 57 -9.03 -4.28 -19.13
N ARG A 58 -7.72 -4.03 -19.26
CA ARG A 58 -7.07 -4.12 -20.58
C ARG A 58 -7.15 -5.52 -21.19
N ALA A 59 -7.02 -6.56 -20.37
CA ALA A 59 -7.17 -7.92 -20.81
C ALA A 59 -8.59 -8.20 -21.29
N ALA A 60 -9.62 -7.74 -20.57
CA ALA A 60 -11.03 -7.86 -20.96
C ALA A 60 -11.28 -7.21 -22.33
N ILE A 61 -10.86 -5.95 -22.50
CA ILE A 61 -11.02 -5.21 -23.76
C ILE A 61 -10.26 -5.91 -24.91
N THR A 62 -9.05 -6.41 -24.66
CA THR A 62 -8.22 -7.00 -25.71
C THR A 62 -8.68 -8.38 -26.12
N SER A 63 -9.14 -9.21 -25.17
CA SER A 63 -9.63 -10.56 -25.44
C SER A 63 -11.08 -10.60 -25.91
N GLY A 64 -11.87 -9.59 -25.58
CA GLY A 64 -13.31 -9.60 -25.81
C GLY A 64 -14.08 -10.47 -24.80
N ASP A 65 -13.44 -10.88 -23.69
CA ASP A 65 -14.02 -11.73 -22.66
C ASP A 65 -14.34 -10.93 -21.40
N PHE A 66 -15.37 -11.33 -20.65
CA PHE A 66 -15.57 -10.84 -19.30
C PHE A 66 -14.50 -11.45 -18.37
N ILE A 67 -13.83 -10.59 -17.60
CA ILE A 67 -12.84 -11.00 -16.62
C ILE A 67 -13.37 -10.69 -15.23
N GLY A 68 -13.46 -11.71 -14.38
CA GLY A 68 -13.89 -11.62 -13.00
C GLY A 68 -12.71 -11.52 -12.04
N LEU A 69 -12.89 -10.77 -10.96
CA LEU A 69 -12.02 -10.74 -9.82
C LEU A 69 -12.76 -11.31 -8.61
N THR A 70 -12.21 -12.36 -8.03
CA THR A 70 -12.73 -13.02 -6.83
C THR A 70 -11.80 -12.70 -5.67
N VAL A 71 -12.35 -12.17 -4.59
CA VAL A 71 -11.65 -11.95 -3.33
C VAL A 71 -11.76 -13.21 -2.49
N THR A 72 -10.64 -13.66 -1.94
CA THR A 72 -10.54 -14.82 -1.06
C THR A 72 -10.03 -14.37 0.32
N GLY A 73 -10.15 -15.23 1.34
CA GLY A 73 -9.59 -14.93 2.66
C GLY A 73 -8.07 -14.70 2.68
N GLU A 74 -7.36 -15.18 1.65
CA GLU A 74 -5.91 -15.10 1.54
C GLU A 74 -5.43 -14.11 0.47
N GLY A 75 -6.37 -13.51 -0.32
CA GLY A 75 -5.99 -12.59 -1.38
C GLY A 75 -7.05 -12.45 -2.46
N TYR A 76 -6.64 -12.49 -3.73
CA TYR A 76 -7.56 -12.40 -4.86
C TYR A 76 -7.08 -13.23 -6.05
N ALA A 77 -8.04 -13.62 -6.89
CA ALA A 77 -7.78 -14.40 -8.10
C ALA A 77 -8.65 -13.89 -9.24
N PHE A 78 -8.26 -14.26 -10.46
CA PHE A 78 -8.98 -13.90 -11.67
C PHE A 78 -9.65 -15.10 -12.31
N SER A 79 -10.74 -14.83 -13.03
CA SER A 79 -11.50 -15.80 -13.78
C SER A 79 -11.94 -15.20 -15.10
N ARG A 80 -12.28 -16.05 -16.06
CA ARG A 80 -12.85 -15.67 -17.34
C ARG A 80 -14.24 -16.30 -17.46
N PHE A 81 -15.19 -15.55 -17.98
CA PHE A 81 -16.52 -16.06 -18.28
C PHE A 81 -16.52 -16.73 -19.66
N ASP A 82 -16.96 -17.98 -19.74
CA ASP A 82 -17.00 -18.76 -20.97
C ASP A 82 -18.36 -18.71 -21.70
N GLY A 83 -19.28 -17.89 -21.19
CA GLY A 83 -20.66 -17.77 -21.66
C GLY A 83 -21.67 -18.50 -20.78
N GLU A 84 -21.24 -19.40 -19.91
CA GLU A 84 -22.07 -20.16 -18.98
C GLU A 84 -21.60 -20.04 -17.54
N THR A 85 -20.28 -20.15 -17.34
CA THR A 85 -19.68 -20.18 -15.99
C THR A 85 -18.38 -19.39 -15.93
N TRP A 86 -17.99 -19.06 -14.71
CA TRP A 86 -16.70 -18.43 -14.43
C TRP A 86 -15.62 -19.50 -14.27
N GLN A 87 -14.65 -19.49 -15.17
CA GLN A 87 -13.51 -20.42 -15.17
C GLN A 87 -12.29 -19.76 -14.58
N ALA A 88 -11.66 -20.40 -13.59
CA ALA A 88 -10.37 -19.95 -13.08
C ALA A 88 -9.37 -19.81 -14.22
N SER A 89 -8.74 -18.68 -14.35
CA SER A 89 -7.91 -18.34 -15.50
C SER A 89 -6.83 -17.34 -15.09
N GLU A 90 -5.78 -17.24 -15.91
CA GLU A 90 -4.73 -16.21 -15.80
C GLU A 90 -4.83 -15.24 -17.01
N PRO A 91 -5.91 -14.45 -17.13
CA PRO A 91 -6.13 -13.60 -18.29
C PRO A 91 -5.03 -12.54 -18.39
N GLY A 92 -4.40 -12.41 -19.54
CA GLY A 92 -3.30 -11.46 -19.74
C GLY A 92 -2.09 -11.71 -18.84
N GLY A 93 -1.92 -12.93 -18.29
CA GLY A 93 -0.84 -13.29 -17.37
C GLY A 93 -1.09 -12.85 -15.91
N LEU A 94 -2.33 -12.47 -15.59
CA LEU A 94 -2.75 -12.17 -14.22
C LEU A 94 -2.86 -13.45 -13.40
N ARG A 95 -2.00 -13.61 -12.43
CA ARG A 95 -1.98 -14.75 -11.52
C ARG A 95 -2.77 -14.46 -10.26
N ALA A 96 -3.23 -15.50 -9.59
CA ALA A 96 -3.75 -15.38 -8.24
C ALA A 96 -2.68 -14.76 -7.33
N VAL A 97 -3.11 -13.81 -6.52
CA VAL A 97 -2.25 -13.08 -5.58
C VAL A 97 -2.63 -13.48 -4.17
N ARG A 98 -1.65 -14.00 -3.44
CA ARG A 98 -1.76 -14.21 -2.01
C ARG A 98 -1.21 -12.97 -1.31
N LEU A 99 -2.03 -12.37 -0.47
CA LEU A 99 -1.63 -11.32 0.44
C LEU A 99 -0.98 -11.98 1.67
N GLY A 100 -0.03 -11.28 2.32
CA GLY A 100 0.52 -11.75 3.59
C GLY A 100 -0.56 -11.82 4.67
N ASP A 101 -0.36 -12.66 5.69
CA ASP A 101 -1.32 -12.87 6.78
C ASP A 101 -1.66 -11.59 7.55
N GLU A 102 -0.84 -10.57 7.40
CA GLU A 102 -0.99 -9.23 7.95
C GLU A 102 -1.96 -8.33 7.20
N VAL A 103 -2.31 -8.66 5.92
CA VAL A 103 -3.15 -7.79 5.09
C VAL A 103 -4.48 -8.46 4.79
N ARG A 104 -5.56 -7.79 5.12
CA ARG A 104 -6.93 -8.19 4.77
C ARG A 104 -7.43 -7.36 3.60
N LEU A 105 -8.01 -8.04 2.62
CA LEU A 105 -8.70 -7.40 1.50
C LEU A 105 -10.20 -7.55 1.69
N LEU A 106 -10.90 -6.44 1.71
CA LEU A 106 -12.34 -6.35 1.84
C LEU A 106 -12.92 -5.69 0.59
N ILE A 107 -14.07 -6.13 0.16
CA ILE A 107 -14.87 -5.54 -0.92
C ILE A 107 -16.33 -5.49 -0.49
N GLU A 108 -17.03 -4.39 -0.82
CA GLU A 108 -18.46 -4.24 -0.60
C GLU A 108 -19.26 -4.89 -1.74
N ALA A 109 -19.02 -6.17 -1.99
CA ALA A 109 -19.75 -6.92 -3.02
C ALA A 109 -19.96 -8.36 -2.57
N GLU A 110 -21.14 -8.89 -2.83
CA GLU A 110 -21.46 -10.29 -2.59
C GLU A 110 -21.34 -11.08 -3.90
N GLY A 111 -20.75 -12.27 -3.81
CA GLY A 111 -20.67 -13.19 -4.95
C GLY A 111 -19.24 -13.54 -5.39
N ALA A 112 -19.17 -14.45 -6.34
CA ALA A 112 -17.94 -14.88 -7.00
C ALA A 112 -18.17 -14.95 -8.52
N PRO A 113 -17.61 -14.01 -9.31
CA PRO A 113 -16.66 -12.98 -8.88
C PRO A 113 -17.32 -11.84 -8.08
N ALA A 114 -16.52 -11.21 -7.24
CA ALA A 114 -16.94 -10.03 -6.47
C ALA A 114 -16.99 -8.76 -7.34
N TYR A 115 -16.23 -8.76 -8.44
CA TYR A 115 -16.22 -7.71 -9.45
C TYR A 115 -15.89 -8.30 -10.83
N TRP A 116 -16.35 -7.68 -11.91
CA TRP A 116 -16.00 -8.11 -13.27
C TRP A 116 -15.77 -6.90 -14.17
N PHE A 117 -14.88 -7.10 -15.14
CA PHE A 117 -14.54 -6.16 -16.19
C PHE A 117 -15.29 -6.53 -17.48
N ASP A 118 -16.00 -5.57 -18.03
CA ASP A 118 -16.72 -5.70 -19.28
C ASP A 118 -15.76 -5.50 -20.46
N PRO A 119 -15.80 -6.36 -21.50
CA PRO A 119 -14.95 -6.22 -22.68
C PRO A 119 -15.20 -4.93 -23.49
N THR A 120 -16.31 -4.24 -23.26
CA THR A 120 -16.59 -2.94 -23.90
C THR A 120 -15.86 -1.79 -23.20
N GLY A 121 -15.24 -2.03 -22.03
CA GLY A 121 -14.61 -1.00 -21.21
C GLY A 121 -15.59 -0.20 -20.35
N VAL A 122 -16.89 -0.52 -20.41
CA VAL A 122 -17.89 0.13 -19.55
C VAL A 122 -17.98 -0.65 -18.23
N ASN A 123 -17.26 -0.18 -17.24
CA ASN A 123 -17.16 -0.83 -15.95
C ASN A 123 -17.91 -0.08 -14.86
N GLY A 124 -18.47 -0.82 -13.91
CA GLY A 124 -19.06 -0.26 -12.70
C GLY A 124 -18.02 0.31 -11.75
N GLU A 125 -18.47 0.96 -10.68
CA GLU A 125 -17.61 1.37 -9.58
C GLU A 125 -17.36 0.20 -8.63
N ALA A 126 -16.10 0.05 -8.18
CA ALA A 126 -15.73 -0.90 -7.13
C ALA A 126 -14.79 -0.25 -6.12
N ARG A 127 -14.92 -0.64 -4.86
CA ARG A 127 -14.05 -0.19 -3.77
C ARG A 127 -13.48 -1.40 -3.05
N PHE A 128 -12.18 -1.39 -2.94
CA PHE A 128 -11.39 -2.42 -2.27
C PHE A 128 -10.69 -1.78 -1.09
N VAL A 129 -10.83 -2.36 0.08
CA VAL A 129 -10.17 -1.87 1.30
C VAL A 129 -9.11 -2.88 1.72
N LEU A 130 -7.87 -2.42 1.82
CA LEU A 130 -6.75 -3.18 2.33
C LEU A 130 -6.38 -2.66 3.71
N ASP A 131 -6.30 -3.56 4.68
CA ASP A 131 -6.11 -3.24 6.08
C ASP A 131 -5.01 -4.15 6.65
N ASP A 132 -3.95 -3.57 7.21
CA ASP A 132 -2.85 -4.31 7.86
C ASP A 132 -2.88 -4.19 9.40
N GLY A 133 -3.99 -3.64 9.94
CA GLY A 133 -4.17 -3.44 11.37
C GLY A 133 -3.67 -2.08 11.88
N GLU A 134 -2.74 -1.44 11.17
CA GLU A 134 -2.22 -0.10 11.50
C GLU A 134 -2.62 0.93 10.44
N HIS A 135 -2.73 0.49 9.19
CA HIS A 135 -3.03 1.36 8.06
C HIS A 135 -4.18 0.77 7.25
N ARG A 136 -5.06 1.66 6.82
CA ARG A 136 -6.16 1.31 5.93
C ARG A 136 -6.01 2.07 4.62
N VAL A 137 -6.00 1.33 3.51
CA VAL A 137 -5.85 1.88 2.17
C VAL A 137 -7.03 1.45 1.31
N THR A 138 -7.69 2.42 0.70
CA THR A 138 -8.81 2.19 -0.22
C THR A 138 -8.34 2.35 -1.65
N VAL A 139 -8.63 1.34 -2.46
CA VAL A 139 -8.45 1.36 -3.91
C VAL A 139 -9.84 1.45 -4.54
N ALA A 140 -10.15 2.56 -5.16
CA ALA A 140 -11.39 2.76 -5.91
C ALA A 140 -11.12 2.64 -7.40
N PHE A 141 -11.90 1.80 -8.06
CA PHE A 141 -11.94 1.67 -9.52
C PHE A 141 -13.22 2.31 -10.04
N VAL A 142 -13.08 3.35 -10.85
CA VAL A 142 -14.23 4.13 -11.36
C VAL A 142 -13.99 4.48 -12.82
N ASN A 143 -14.81 3.96 -13.73
CA ASN A 143 -14.75 4.25 -15.17
C ASN A 143 -13.35 4.08 -15.79
N GLY A 144 -12.62 3.02 -15.42
CA GLY A 144 -11.28 2.76 -15.92
C GLY A 144 -10.15 3.47 -15.18
N ASP A 145 -10.48 4.38 -14.26
CA ASP A 145 -9.51 5.07 -13.42
C ASP A 145 -9.35 4.38 -12.06
N VAL A 146 -8.11 4.24 -11.60
CA VAL A 146 -7.80 3.74 -10.26
C VAL A 146 -7.36 4.89 -9.37
N ARG A 147 -7.99 5.01 -8.21
CA ARG A 147 -7.62 5.99 -7.18
C ARG A 147 -7.27 5.26 -5.90
N ILE A 148 -6.14 5.63 -5.32
CA ILE A 148 -5.67 5.10 -4.03
C ILE A 148 -5.78 6.23 -3.01
N SER A 149 -6.43 5.95 -1.89
CA SER A 149 -6.51 6.84 -0.74
C SER A 149 -6.16 6.06 0.52
N GLY A 150 -5.26 6.60 1.35
CA GLY A 150 -4.86 5.99 2.62
C GLY A 150 -5.38 6.81 3.80
N GLU A 151 -5.91 6.15 4.82
CA GLU A 151 -6.08 6.70 6.16
C GLU A 151 -5.02 6.04 7.04
N GLY A 152 -4.08 6.85 7.53
CA GLY A 152 -3.21 6.45 8.63
C GLY A 152 -3.99 6.62 9.94
N ALA A 153 -3.85 5.67 10.85
CA ALA A 153 -4.39 5.76 12.19
C ALA A 153 -3.64 6.83 13.01
#